data_bfb7b54abaceaa07ec393d9a710a36d4
#
_entry.id   bfb7b54abaceaa07ec393d9a710a36d4
#
_cell.length_a   1.000
_cell.length_b   1.000
_cell.length_c   1.000
_cell.angle_alpha   90.00
_cell.angle_beta   90.00
_cell.angle_gamma   90.00
#
_symmetry.space_group_name_H-M   'P 1'
#
loop_
_entity.id
_entity.type
_entity.pdbx_description
1 polymer ?
#
loop_
_entity_poly.entity_id
_entity_poly.type
_entity_poly.pdbx_seq_one_letter_code
_entity_poly.pdbx_strand_id
1 'polypeptide(L)'
;MPRTALIVIDMLNAYEHEDADDLVASVREVLPGVTALLKRARAGESPVVYVNDNFGRWRSHHGEILDVALAGRHPDLVEPVAPEEDDLFVVKARHSAFYETPLAYLLGRLGAERLVLCGQVTEQCVLYSALDAHIRHFDVVVPRDAVAHIDGRLAEAALRMMGRNMSADVCEAAEVAFDD
;
A
#
# COMPACT_ATOMS: atom_id res chain seq x y z
N MET A 1 3.87 22.37 -4.50
CA MET A 1 2.89 21.51 -3.78
C MET A 1 3.66 20.61 -2.82
N PRO A 2 3.07 20.08 -1.76
CA PRO A 2 3.77 19.09 -0.91
C PRO A 2 4.14 17.87 -1.75
N ARG A 3 5.39 17.38 -1.63
CA ARG A 3 5.84 16.23 -2.41
C ARG A 3 5.06 14.98 -2.04
N THR A 4 4.46 14.33 -3.03
CA THR A 4 3.59 13.17 -2.86
C THR A 4 4.38 11.87 -3.08
N ALA A 5 4.22 10.88 -2.19
CA ALA A 5 4.75 9.52 -2.37
C ALA A 5 3.60 8.51 -2.42
N LEU A 6 3.68 7.54 -3.33
CA LEU A 6 2.79 6.38 -3.38
C LEU A 6 3.36 5.26 -2.52
N ILE A 7 2.58 4.79 -1.54
CA ILE A 7 2.94 3.69 -0.65
C ILE A 7 2.09 2.47 -1.02
N VAL A 8 2.74 1.44 -1.54
CA VAL A 8 2.10 0.19 -1.97
C VAL A 8 2.27 -0.85 -0.86
N ILE A 9 1.18 -1.21 -0.19
CA ILE A 9 1.20 -2.01 1.03
C ILE A 9 0.79 -3.45 0.72
N ASP A 10 1.68 -4.42 1.03
CA ASP A 10 1.43 -5.87 1.05
C ASP A 10 0.86 -6.49 -0.24
N MET A 11 1.09 -5.87 -1.39
CA MET A 11 0.58 -6.37 -2.68
C MET A 11 1.34 -7.59 -3.20
N LEU A 12 2.55 -7.86 -2.68
CA LEU A 12 3.32 -9.07 -3.02
C LEU A 12 2.94 -10.20 -2.06
N ASN A 13 1.89 -10.92 -2.39
CA ASN A 13 1.27 -11.95 -1.56
C ASN A 13 1.06 -13.24 -2.36
N ALA A 14 1.43 -14.39 -1.80
CA ALA A 14 1.20 -15.71 -2.40
C ALA A 14 -0.28 -16.17 -2.29
N TYR A 15 -1.09 -15.50 -1.46
CA TYR A 15 -2.50 -15.82 -1.19
C TYR A 15 -2.71 -17.27 -0.70
N GLU A 16 -1.82 -17.72 0.21
CA GLU A 16 -1.81 -19.07 0.79
C GLU A 16 -2.18 -19.08 2.28
N HIS A 17 -3.01 -18.14 2.72
CA HIS A 17 -3.49 -18.01 4.10
C HIS A 17 -5.00 -18.27 4.21
N GLU A 18 -5.53 -18.36 5.42
CA GLU A 18 -6.90 -18.75 5.72
C GLU A 18 -7.94 -17.81 5.05
N ASP A 19 -7.70 -16.50 5.09
CA ASP A 19 -8.62 -15.49 4.54
C ASP A 19 -8.34 -15.15 3.06
N ALA A 20 -7.52 -15.96 2.37
CA ALA A 20 -7.03 -15.62 1.04
C ALA A 20 -8.15 -15.48 0.00
N ASP A 21 -9.17 -16.34 0.05
CA ASP A 21 -10.23 -16.35 -0.96
C ASP A 21 -11.10 -15.08 -0.88
N ASP A 22 -11.42 -14.61 0.33
CA ASP A 22 -12.16 -13.36 0.55
C ASP A 22 -11.31 -12.15 0.10
N LEU A 23 -10.02 -12.14 0.47
CA LEU A 23 -9.09 -11.09 0.07
C LEU A 23 -8.91 -11.03 -1.45
N VAL A 24 -8.72 -12.16 -2.13
CA VAL A 24 -8.55 -12.26 -3.58
C VAL A 24 -9.73 -11.64 -4.33
N ALA A 25 -10.95 -11.87 -3.87
CA ALA A 25 -12.14 -11.26 -4.48
C ALA A 25 -12.04 -9.73 -4.46
N SER A 26 -11.72 -9.16 -3.30
CA SER A 26 -11.55 -7.71 -3.15
C SER A 26 -10.34 -7.17 -3.91
N VAL A 27 -9.22 -7.89 -3.94
CA VAL A 27 -8.02 -7.46 -4.71
C VAL A 27 -8.34 -7.34 -6.19
N ARG A 28 -9.10 -8.29 -6.77
CA ARG A 28 -9.52 -8.22 -8.19
C ARG A 28 -10.32 -6.95 -8.50
N GLU A 29 -11.15 -6.50 -7.57
CA GLU A 29 -11.97 -5.29 -7.75
C GLU A 29 -11.11 -4.02 -7.71
N VAL A 30 -10.10 -3.95 -6.83
CA VAL A 30 -9.27 -2.75 -6.64
C VAL A 30 -8.00 -2.72 -7.50
N LEU A 31 -7.61 -3.83 -8.11
CA LEU A 31 -6.40 -3.94 -8.92
C LEU A 31 -6.29 -2.87 -10.02
N PRO A 32 -7.38 -2.52 -10.75
CA PRO A 32 -7.34 -1.43 -11.72
C PRO A 32 -6.97 -0.07 -11.10
N GLY A 33 -7.48 0.23 -9.91
CA GLY A 33 -7.15 1.44 -9.15
C GLY A 33 -5.68 1.49 -8.77
N VAL A 34 -5.15 0.38 -8.20
CA VAL A 34 -3.73 0.27 -7.82
C VAL A 34 -2.82 0.44 -9.04
N THR A 35 -3.10 -0.24 -10.14
CA THR A 35 -2.30 -0.15 -11.37
C THR A 35 -2.34 1.25 -11.99
N ALA A 36 -3.50 1.93 -11.94
CA ALA A 36 -3.63 3.30 -12.41
C ALA A 36 -2.80 4.29 -11.56
N LEU A 37 -2.79 4.11 -10.23
CA LEU A 37 -1.95 4.91 -9.32
C LEU A 37 -0.46 4.71 -9.60
N LEU A 38 -0.01 3.45 -9.72
CA LEU A 38 1.39 3.11 -10.05
C LEU A 38 1.82 3.78 -11.35
N LYS A 39 1.04 3.62 -12.42
CA LYS A 39 1.33 4.24 -13.71
C LYS A 39 1.45 5.76 -13.63
N ARG A 40 0.57 6.41 -12.87
CA ARG A 40 0.56 7.89 -12.75
C ARG A 40 1.68 8.39 -11.85
N ALA A 41 1.96 7.72 -10.73
CA ALA A 41 3.07 8.09 -9.86
C ALA A 41 4.42 8.01 -10.59
N ARG A 42 4.65 6.92 -11.32
CA ARG A 42 5.87 6.72 -12.12
C ARG A 42 6.00 7.75 -13.25
N ALA A 43 4.90 8.07 -13.93
CA ALA A 43 4.90 9.08 -15.01
C ALA A 43 5.15 10.51 -14.50
N GLY A 44 4.71 10.83 -13.27
CA GLY A 44 4.93 12.13 -12.61
C GLY A 44 6.19 12.18 -11.74
N GLU A 45 7.09 11.18 -11.84
CA GLU A 45 8.32 11.07 -11.02
C GLU A 45 8.06 11.12 -9.51
N SER A 46 6.84 10.83 -9.06
CA SER A 46 6.52 10.70 -7.64
C SER A 46 7.10 9.41 -7.08
N PRO A 47 7.79 9.43 -5.93
CA PRO A 47 8.36 8.23 -5.36
C PRO A 47 7.33 7.13 -5.13
N VAL A 48 7.60 5.93 -5.62
CA VAL A 48 6.84 4.72 -5.33
C VAL A 48 7.62 3.90 -4.31
N VAL A 49 6.99 3.60 -3.17
CA VAL A 49 7.60 2.82 -2.09
C VAL A 49 6.74 1.60 -1.81
N TYR A 50 7.25 0.44 -2.12
CA TYR A 50 6.65 -0.81 -1.68
C TYR A 50 6.99 -1.07 -0.22
N VAL A 51 5.97 -1.37 0.57
CA VAL A 51 6.14 -1.79 1.97
C VAL A 51 5.44 -3.11 2.15
N ASN A 52 6.20 -4.20 2.23
CA ASN A 52 5.64 -5.54 2.18
C ASN A 52 6.09 -6.38 3.38
N ASP A 53 5.15 -7.18 3.90
CA ASP A 53 5.43 -8.12 4.98
C ASP A 53 6.46 -9.17 4.55
N ASN A 54 7.29 -9.62 5.48
CA ASN A 54 8.27 -10.68 5.24
C ASN A 54 7.68 -12.09 5.43
N PHE A 55 6.40 -12.20 5.82
CA PHE A 55 5.70 -13.46 6.08
C PHE A 55 6.48 -14.41 7.02
N GLY A 56 7.17 -13.84 8.01
CA GLY A 56 8.00 -14.59 8.97
C GLY A 56 9.34 -15.08 8.42
N ARG A 57 9.72 -14.69 7.20
CA ARG A 57 10.98 -15.07 6.54
C ARG A 57 12.05 -14.01 6.77
N TRP A 58 12.86 -14.16 7.80
CA TRP A 58 13.87 -13.18 8.22
C TRP A 58 15.14 -13.14 7.33
N ARG A 59 15.17 -13.90 6.25
CA ARG A 59 16.23 -13.84 5.23
C ARG A 59 15.75 -13.19 3.94
N SER A 60 14.47 -12.85 3.87
CA SER A 60 13.85 -12.31 2.66
C SER A 60 14.42 -10.96 2.28
N HIS A 61 14.60 -10.77 1.00
CA HIS A 61 14.80 -9.50 0.34
C HIS A 61 13.68 -9.31 -0.71
N HIS A 62 13.56 -8.11 -1.28
CA HIS A 62 12.45 -7.79 -2.19
C HIS A 62 12.28 -8.78 -3.35
N GLY A 63 13.37 -9.24 -3.97
CA GLY A 63 13.32 -10.20 -5.07
C GLY A 63 12.76 -11.55 -4.62
N GLU A 64 13.17 -12.07 -3.46
CA GLU A 64 12.63 -13.31 -2.92
C GLU A 64 11.13 -13.19 -2.56
N ILE A 65 10.71 -12.04 -2.02
CA ILE A 65 9.29 -11.78 -1.72
C ILE A 65 8.48 -11.78 -3.01
N LEU A 66 8.96 -11.13 -4.07
CA LEU A 66 8.32 -11.12 -5.38
C LEU A 66 8.25 -12.52 -6.00
N ASP A 67 9.37 -13.26 -5.99
CA ASP A 67 9.44 -14.63 -6.56
C ASP A 67 8.43 -15.56 -5.86
N VAL A 68 8.33 -15.49 -4.54
CA VAL A 68 7.35 -16.28 -3.77
C VAL A 68 5.92 -15.89 -4.10
N ALA A 69 5.64 -14.60 -4.23
CA ALA A 69 4.30 -14.12 -4.58
C ALA A 69 3.90 -14.56 -6.00
N LEU A 70 4.81 -14.48 -6.97
CA LEU A 70 4.58 -14.94 -8.35
C LEU A 70 4.45 -16.46 -8.47
N ALA A 71 5.08 -17.22 -7.58
CA ALA A 71 4.94 -18.68 -7.50
C ALA A 71 3.68 -19.13 -6.72
N GLY A 72 2.95 -18.21 -6.10
CA GLY A 72 1.75 -18.47 -5.30
C GLY A 72 0.50 -18.77 -6.14
N ARG A 73 -0.67 -18.77 -5.48
CA ARG A 73 -1.95 -19.17 -6.08
C ARG A 73 -2.48 -18.21 -7.17
N HIS A 74 -2.10 -16.92 -7.10
CA HIS A 74 -2.66 -15.87 -7.95
C HIS A 74 -1.59 -14.93 -8.51
N PRO A 75 -0.66 -15.41 -9.36
CA PRO A 75 0.34 -14.55 -10.01
C PRO A 75 -0.29 -13.44 -10.86
N ASP A 76 -1.48 -13.67 -11.40
CA ASP A 76 -2.27 -12.69 -12.15
C ASP A 76 -2.63 -11.42 -11.37
N LEU A 77 -2.61 -11.48 -10.04
CA LEU A 77 -2.83 -10.32 -9.16
C LEU A 77 -1.52 -9.63 -8.76
N VAL A 78 -0.39 -10.31 -8.90
CA VAL A 78 0.95 -9.81 -8.53
C VAL A 78 1.67 -9.19 -9.71
N GLU A 79 1.66 -9.84 -10.87
CA GLU A 79 2.34 -9.37 -12.08
C GLU A 79 2.03 -7.91 -12.45
N PRO A 80 0.74 -7.45 -12.45
CA PRO A 80 0.41 -6.08 -12.84
C PRO A 80 0.92 -5.00 -11.87
N VAL A 81 1.27 -5.40 -10.65
CA VAL A 81 1.72 -4.50 -9.57
C VAL A 81 3.13 -4.82 -9.09
N ALA A 82 3.90 -5.56 -9.88
CA ALA A 82 5.28 -5.87 -9.55
C ALA A 82 6.15 -4.59 -9.51
N PRO A 83 7.11 -4.50 -8.58
CA PRO A 83 8.06 -3.38 -8.53
C PRO A 83 8.86 -3.26 -9.82
N GLU A 84 9.09 -2.03 -10.28
CA GLU A 84 10.04 -1.68 -11.33
C GLU A 84 11.41 -1.30 -10.75
N GLU A 85 12.42 -1.15 -11.59
CA GLU A 85 13.82 -0.96 -11.18
C GLU A 85 14.04 0.27 -10.28
N ASP A 86 13.30 1.36 -10.53
CA ASP A 86 13.40 2.61 -9.79
C ASP A 86 12.50 2.68 -8.55
N ASP A 87 11.65 1.68 -8.33
CA ASP A 87 10.77 1.63 -7.16
C ASP A 87 11.55 1.30 -5.89
N LEU A 88 11.19 1.98 -4.81
CA LEU A 88 11.82 1.77 -3.51
C LEU A 88 11.12 0.65 -2.74
N PHE A 89 11.88 -0.05 -1.89
CA PHE A 89 11.35 -1.20 -1.15
C PHE A 89 11.71 -1.17 0.33
N VAL A 90 10.70 -1.40 1.17
CA VAL A 90 10.84 -1.52 2.62
C VAL A 90 10.19 -2.83 3.07
N VAL A 91 10.95 -3.67 3.77
CA VAL A 91 10.40 -4.89 4.38
C VAL A 91 9.85 -4.56 5.76
N LYS A 92 8.62 -4.96 6.04
CA LYS A 92 8.00 -4.87 7.36
C LYS A 92 7.73 -6.26 7.96
N ALA A 93 7.50 -6.34 9.25
CA ALA A 93 7.19 -7.57 9.97
C ALA A 93 5.95 -7.44 10.88
N ARG A 94 5.23 -6.33 10.79
CA ARG A 94 3.99 -6.05 11.52
C ARG A 94 3.06 -5.22 10.64
N HIS A 95 1.81 -5.07 11.06
CA HIS A 95 0.76 -4.44 10.25
C HIS A 95 1.12 -3.04 9.74
N SER A 96 1.55 -2.13 10.63
CA SER A 96 1.92 -0.78 10.18
C SER A 96 3.20 -0.79 9.37
N ALA A 97 3.18 -0.07 8.23
CA ALA A 97 4.34 0.18 7.39
C ALA A 97 5.48 0.93 8.11
N PHE A 98 5.16 1.62 9.20
CA PHE A 98 6.11 2.43 9.97
C PHE A 98 6.73 1.70 11.17
N TYR A 99 6.08 0.60 11.63
CA TYR A 99 6.51 -0.07 12.84
C TYR A 99 7.87 -0.76 12.66
N GLU A 100 8.90 -0.25 13.36
CA GLU A 100 10.28 -0.79 13.32
C GLU A 100 10.84 -0.92 11.88
N THR A 101 10.45 0.02 10.99
CA THR A 101 10.96 0.09 9.62
C THR A 101 11.68 1.42 9.36
N PRO A 102 12.55 1.51 8.35
CA PRO A 102 13.19 2.76 7.96
C PRO A 102 12.25 3.71 7.17
N LEU A 103 10.95 3.41 7.01
CA LEU A 103 10.06 4.16 6.13
C LEU A 103 10.01 5.64 6.47
N ALA A 104 9.85 6.01 7.76
CA ALA A 104 9.78 7.42 8.15
C ALA A 104 11.06 8.19 7.80
N TYR A 105 12.23 7.56 7.99
CA TYR A 105 13.51 8.14 7.59
C TYR A 105 13.61 8.30 6.07
N LEU A 106 13.23 7.28 5.31
CA LEU A 106 13.23 7.29 3.85
C LEU A 106 12.35 8.42 3.31
N LEU A 107 11.10 8.53 3.79
CA LEU A 107 10.17 9.59 3.39
C LEU A 107 10.71 10.99 3.69
N GLY A 108 11.37 11.18 4.84
CA GLY A 108 12.06 12.43 5.16
C GLY A 108 13.20 12.74 4.19
N ARG A 109 13.96 11.73 3.75
CA ARG A 109 15.02 11.90 2.74
C ARG A 109 14.47 12.26 1.36
N LEU A 110 13.28 11.75 1.03
CA LEU A 110 12.57 12.06 -0.22
C LEU A 110 11.87 13.42 -0.18
N GLY A 111 11.76 14.04 1.00
CA GLY A 111 10.99 15.26 1.20
C GLY A 111 9.49 15.06 1.02
N ALA A 112 8.99 13.83 1.22
CA ALA A 112 7.57 13.54 1.11
C ALA A 112 6.81 14.15 2.29
N GLU A 113 5.69 14.82 1.99
CA GLU A 113 4.78 15.42 2.98
C GLU A 113 3.37 14.82 2.87
N ARG A 114 3.02 14.30 1.69
CA ARG A 114 1.74 13.67 1.38
C ARG A 114 1.94 12.21 0.97
N LEU A 115 1.14 11.30 1.55
CA LEU A 115 1.22 9.88 1.29
C LEU A 115 -0.10 9.36 0.71
N VAL A 116 -0.02 8.74 -0.46
CA VAL A 116 -1.13 7.99 -1.05
C VAL A 116 -0.95 6.54 -0.65
N LEU A 117 -1.85 5.99 0.15
CA LEU A 117 -1.79 4.61 0.62
C LEU A 117 -2.67 3.72 -0.26
N CYS A 118 -2.11 2.69 -0.88
CA CYS A 118 -2.86 1.69 -1.61
C CYS A 118 -2.40 0.27 -1.25
N GLY A 119 -3.17 -0.74 -1.62
CA GLY A 119 -2.84 -2.13 -1.38
C GLY A 119 -3.79 -2.82 -0.40
N GLN A 120 -3.26 -3.61 0.55
CA GLN A 120 -4.06 -4.49 1.43
C GLN A 120 -3.43 -4.62 2.82
N VAL A 121 -4.17 -4.92 3.87
CA VAL A 121 -5.64 -5.04 3.99
C VAL A 121 -6.18 -3.74 4.57
N THR A 122 -7.29 -3.23 4.05
CA THR A 122 -7.86 -1.91 4.43
C THR A 122 -8.06 -1.75 5.93
N GLU A 123 -8.69 -2.74 6.58
CA GLU A 123 -9.01 -2.75 8.00
C GLU A 123 -7.84 -3.17 8.91
N GLN A 124 -6.67 -3.42 8.33
CA GLN A 124 -5.45 -3.81 9.05
C GLN A 124 -4.26 -2.94 8.64
N CYS A 125 -3.39 -3.43 7.74
CA CYS A 125 -2.13 -2.77 7.40
C CYS A 125 -2.32 -1.35 6.88
N VAL A 126 -3.35 -1.09 6.06
CA VAL A 126 -3.66 0.27 5.56
C VAL A 126 -4.12 1.17 6.70
N LEU A 127 -5.09 0.73 7.52
CA LEU A 127 -5.61 1.50 8.66
C LEU A 127 -4.49 1.86 9.65
N TYR A 128 -3.66 0.89 10.05
CA TYR A 128 -2.59 1.14 11.03
C TYR A 128 -1.47 2.00 10.45
N SER A 129 -1.18 1.85 9.16
CA SER A 129 -0.22 2.73 8.47
C SER A 129 -0.74 4.16 8.33
N ALA A 130 -2.03 4.34 8.06
CA ALA A 130 -2.67 5.66 8.03
C ALA A 130 -2.61 6.35 9.39
N LEU A 131 -2.85 5.62 10.48
CA LEU A 131 -2.73 6.16 11.84
C LEU A 131 -1.28 6.59 12.12
N ASP A 132 -0.32 5.75 11.82
CA ASP A 132 1.10 6.05 12.04
C ASP A 132 1.60 7.21 11.17
N ALA A 133 1.11 7.33 9.93
CA ALA A 133 1.38 8.47 9.06
C ALA A 133 0.79 9.77 9.63
N HIS A 134 -0.46 9.74 10.07
CA HIS A 134 -1.15 10.87 10.70
C HIS A 134 -0.43 11.38 11.96
N ILE A 135 -0.02 10.46 12.85
CA ILE A 135 0.75 10.81 14.07
C ILE A 135 2.09 11.48 13.73
N ARG A 136 2.67 11.16 12.56
CA ARG A 136 3.92 11.75 12.05
C ARG A 136 3.69 12.99 11.20
N HIS A 137 2.47 13.51 11.17
CA HIS A 137 2.07 14.72 10.47
C HIS A 137 2.18 14.65 8.93
N PHE A 138 2.08 13.47 8.34
CA PHE A 138 1.87 13.35 6.91
C PHE A 138 0.41 13.64 6.53
N ASP A 139 0.20 14.30 5.40
CA ASP A 139 -1.10 14.34 4.75
C ASP A 139 -1.40 12.96 4.13
N VAL A 140 -2.50 12.34 4.52
CA VAL A 140 -2.83 10.96 4.12
C VAL A 140 -3.97 10.98 3.11
N VAL A 141 -3.78 10.27 2.00
CA VAL A 141 -4.79 10.02 0.97
C VAL A 141 -5.00 8.52 0.87
N VAL A 142 -6.26 8.09 0.89
CA VAL A 142 -6.64 6.67 0.77
C VAL A 142 -7.68 6.52 -0.33
N PRO A 143 -7.28 6.14 -1.54
CA PRO A 143 -8.22 5.86 -2.62
C PRO A 143 -8.98 4.57 -2.33
N ARG A 144 -10.32 4.66 -2.15
CA ARG A 144 -11.16 3.54 -1.73
C ARG A 144 -11.21 2.40 -2.74
N ASP A 145 -11.02 2.71 -4.00
CA ASP A 145 -10.97 1.78 -5.13
C ASP A 145 -9.56 1.22 -5.40
N ALA A 146 -8.59 1.49 -4.48
CA ALA A 146 -7.23 0.98 -4.53
C ALA A 146 -6.79 0.33 -3.21
N VAL A 147 -7.72 0.02 -2.30
CA VAL A 147 -7.44 -0.68 -1.04
C VAL A 147 -8.36 -1.90 -0.88
N ALA A 148 -7.77 -3.10 -0.84
CA ALA A 148 -8.49 -4.37 -0.72
C ALA A 148 -8.75 -4.75 0.74
N HIS A 149 -9.77 -5.56 0.97
CA HIS A 149 -10.23 -5.95 2.29
C HIS A 149 -10.53 -7.46 2.39
N ILE A 150 -10.60 -7.97 3.61
CA ILE A 150 -11.11 -9.29 3.95
C ILE A 150 -12.59 -9.16 4.37
N ASP A 151 -12.91 -8.25 5.30
CA ASP A 151 -14.30 -7.97 5.70
C ASP A 151 -14.70 -6.56 5.24
N GLY A 152 -15.62 -6.48 4.27
CA GLY A 152 -16.08 -5.21 3.69
C GLY A 152 -16.74 -4.27 4.71
N ARG A 153 -17.38 -4.78 5.78
CA ARG A 153 -17.98 -3.93 6.83
C ARG A 153 -16.91 -3.31 7.71
N LEU A 154 -15.86 -4.08 8.04
CA LEU A 154 -14.72 -3.56 8.78
C LEU A 154 -13.94 -2.56 7.93
N ALA A 155 -13.75 -2.83 6.65
CA ALA A 155 -13.09 -1.92 5.71
C ALA A 155 -13.83 -0.58 5.60
N GLU A 156 -15.18 -0.60 5.46
CA GLU A 156 -15.98 0.62 5.43
C GLU A 156 -15.85 1.40 6.74
N ALA A 157 -15.84 0.71 7.89
CA ALA A 157 -15.61 1.34 9.17
C ALA A 157 -14.21 1.96 9.27
N ALA A 158 -13.17 1.25 8.78
CA ALA A 158 -11.80 1.73 8.72
C ALA A 158 -11.67 2.99 7.86
N LEU A 159 -12.24 3.01 6.65
CA LEU A 159 -12.24 4.19 5.78
C LEU A 159 -12.91 5.40 6.44
N ARG A 160 -14.06 5.18 7.11
CA ARG A 160 -14.72 6.25 7.89
C ARG A 160 -13.86 6.75 9.06
N MET A 161 -13.15 5.85 9.76
CA MET A 161 -12.24 6.23 10.84
C MET A 161 -11.05 7.04 10.32
N MET A 162 -10.46 6.63 9.20
CA MET A 162 -9.36 7.36 8.57
C MET A 162 -9.80 8.78 8.17
N GLY A 163 -10.92 8.91 7.48
CA GLY A 163 -11.45 10.22 7.10
C GLY A 163 -11.81 11.10 8.29
N ARG A 164 -12.50 10.56 9.30
CA ARG A 164 -13.01 11.36 10.42
C ARG A 164 -11.96 11.67 11.50
N ASN A 165 -11.14 10.68 11.87
CA ASN A 165 -10.29 10.77 13.05
C ASN A 165 -8.83 11.14 12.70
N MET A 166 -8.41 10.86 11.44
CA MET A 166 -7.06 11.09 10.97
C MET A 166 -7.00 12.17 9.87
N SER A 167 -8.16 12.77 9.53
CA SER A 167 -8.29 13.76 8.46
C SER A 167 -7.74 13.26 7.10
N ALA A 168 -7.76 11.95 6.88
CA ALA A 168 -7.35 11.38 5.62
C ALA A 168 -8.34 11.75 4.50
N ASP A 169 -7.80 12.08 3.33
CA ASP A 169 -8.60 12.28 2.12
C ASP A 169 -8.98 10.91 1.54
N VAL A 170 -10.24 10.51 1.74
CA VAL A 170 -10.78 9.24 1.22
C VAL A 170 -11.51 9.54 -0.09
N CYS A 171 -10.88 9.24 -1.19
CA CYS A 171 -11.31 9.61 -2.56
C CYS A 171 -11.32 8.39 -3.50
N GLU A 172 -11.51 8.63 -4.80
CA GLU A 172 -11.27 7.62 -5.85
C GLU A 172 -9.82 7.75 -6.39
N ALA A 173 -9.24 6.65 -6.89
CA ALA A 173 -7.88 6.67 -7.44
C ALA A 173 -7.72 7.70 -8.57
N ALA A 174 -8.76 7.92 -9.37
CA ALA A 174 -8.76 8.91 -10.45
C ALA A 174 -8.62 10.37 -9.96
N GLU A 175 -9.02 10.65 -8.72
CA GLU A 175 -8.99 12.00 -8.11
C GLU A 175 -7.65 12.33 -7.47
N VAL A 176 -6.78 11.33 -7.25
CA VAL A 176 -5.46 11.53 -6.66
C VAL A 176 -4.59 12.39 -7.59
N ALA A 177 -4.01 13.47 -7.08
CA ALA A 177 -2.99 14.25 -7.80
C ALA A 177 -1.59 13.79 -7.36
N PHE A 178 -0.71 13.55 -8.32
CA PHE A 178 0.72 13.40 -8.13
C PHE A 178 1.43 14.68 -8.57
N ASP A 179 2.68 14.82 -8.17
CA ASP A 179 3.51 15.95 -8.60
C ASP A 179 3.81 15.81 -10.12
N ASP A 180 3.79 16.95 -10.83
CA ASP A 180 4.15 17.03 -12.26
C ASP A 180 5.66 17.24 -12.42
#